data_06b4eb8df8f82c8d8c2af33b0f09f59d
#
_entry.id   06b4eb8df8f82c8d8c2af33b0f09f59d
#
_cell.length_a   1.000
_cell.length_b   1.000
_cell.length_c   1.000
_cell.angle_alpha   90.00
_cell.angle_beta   90.00
_cell.angle_gamma   90.00
#
_symmetry.space_group_name_H-M   'P 1'
#
loop_
_entity.id
_entity.type
_entity.pdbx_description
1 polymer ?
#
loop_
_entity_poly.entity_id
_entity_poly.type
_entity_poly.pdbx_seq_one_letter_code
_entity_poly.pdbx_strand_id
1 'polypeptide(L)'
;MTEQPGARVAPPLLSGHGLDKSNQVVLGSTTLAQLHKHVGETVTFSNGVSKASTLLIVGTATMPAIEDGLGMGSGALVATSIFPTSLLNLQDAPIPGPNVILIRTRPGVNPTDAYRSLEKVNREINAVPKDEGLAGGVVKVLRPVEIVNFHSMGTTPTIFSTCLALGAIAALGITLGASVRRRRRDLALLKALGFTQRQLASAIAWQATVAAVVGAVIGIPLGIVIGRELWILFARSIDAVPDASIPLLSILFVGVGTIVFANLVAAIPGRIAARTSTALVLRTE
;
A
#
# COMPACT_ATOMS: atom_id res chain seq x y z
N MET A 1 -9.15 18.61 -17.00
CA MET A 1 -9.19 19.22 -15.67
C MET A 1 -8.40 20.52 -15.70
N THR A 2 -8.86 21.57 -15.05
CA THR A 2 -8.19 22.88 -15.05
C THR A 2 -7.90 23.34 -13.64
N GLU A 3 -6.78 24.03 -13.44
CA GLU A 3 -6.42 24.62 -12.17
C GLU A 3 -5.63 25.93 -12.37
N GLN A 4 -5.58 26.77 -11.35
CA GLN A 4 -4.67 27.91 -11.34
C GLN A 4 -3.27 27.45 -10.97
N PRO A 5 -2.19 27.93 -11.63
CA PRO A 5 -0.83 27.61 -11.24
C PRO A 5 -0.58 27.90 -9.76
N GLY A 6 0.03 26.95 -9.05
CA GLY A 6 0.27 27.04 -7.60
C GLY A 6 -0.96 26.80 -6.71
N ALA A 7 -2.06 26.26 -7.23
CA ALA A 7 -3.24 25.94 -6.44
C ALA A 7 -2.93 24.96 -5.31
N ARG A 8 -3.59 25.15 -4.14
CA ARG A 8 -3.42 24.24 -2.98
C ARG A 8 -4.13 22.91 -3.12
N VAL A 9 -5.11 22.83 -4.01
CA VAL A 9 -5.89 21.60 -4.27
C VAL A 9 -5.53 21.13 -5.66
N ALA A 10 -4.64 20.15 -5.73
CA ALA A 10 -4.17 19.53 -6.97
C ALA A 10 -4.20 18.01 -6.83
N PRO A 11 -4.29 17.24 -7.94
CA PRO A 11 -4.10 15.82 -7.94
C PRO A 11 -2.72 15.43 -7.39
N PRO A 12 -2.60 14.30 -6.68
CA PRO A 12 -1.31 13.83 -6.19
C PRO A 12 -0.39 13.49 -7.36
N LEU A 13 0.85 13.99 -7.28
CA LEU A 13 1.87 13.79 -8.32
C LEU A 13 2.50 12.39 -8.22
N LEU A 14 2.70 11.76 -9.37
CA LEU A 14 3.46 10.52 -9.52
C LEU A 14 4.92 10.80 -9.86
N SER A 15 5.16 11.81 -10.71
CA SER A 15 6.51 12.24 -11.10
C SER A 15 6.52 13.70 -11.53
N GLY A 16 7.70 14.33 -11.54
CA GLY A 16 7.86 15.74 -11.94
C GLY A 16 7.31 16.72 -10.90
N HIS A 17 6.73 17.82 -11.37
CA HIS A 17 6.13 18.86 -10.52
C HIS A 17 4.77 19.31 -11.04
N GLY A 18 4.02 20.05 -10.21
CA GLY A 18 2.71 20.63 -10.57
C GLY A 18 2.81 21.79 -11.55
N LEU A 19 1.66 22.44 -11.81
CA LEU A 19 1.61 23.58 -12.70
C LEU A 19 2.18 24.83 -12.02
N ASP A 20 3.26 25.37 -12.56
CA ASP A 20 3.84 26.65 -12.14
C ASP A 20 3.50 27.79 -13.13
N LYS A 21 3.29 27.44 -14.39
CA LYS A 21 3.02 28.37 -15.49
C LYS A 21 1.84 27.89 -16.33
N SER A 22 1.22 28.84 -17.05
CA SER A 22 0.06 28.53 -17.90
C SER A 22 0.36 27.67 -19.13
N ASN A 23 1.62 27.66 -19.61
CA ASN A 23 2.03 26.86 -20.76
C ASN A 23 2.48 25.44 -20.40
N GLN A 24 2.11 24.97 -19.22
CA GLN A 24 2.48 23.64 -18.70
C GLN A 24 1.26 22.73 -18.64
N VAL A 25 1.53 21.42 -18.66
CA VAL A 25 0.52 20.37 -18.49
C VAL A 25 1.07 19.25 -17.59
N VAL A 26 0.20 18.75 -16.72
CA VAL A 26 0.43 17.50 -15.97
C VAL A 26 -0.51 16.46 -16.55
N LEU A 27 0.03 15.33 -16.98
CA LEU A 27 -0.73 14.26 -17.61
C LEU A 27 -0.95 13.10 -16.63
N GLY A 28 -2.03 12.36 -16.83
CA GLY A 28 -2.15 11.03 -16.25
C GLY A 28 -1.16 10.08 -16.91
N SER A 29 -0.67 9.08 -16.16
CA SER A 29 0.33 8.12 -16.62
C SER A 29 -0.11 7.35 -17.85
N THR A 30 -1.37 6.88 -17.88
CA THR A 30 -1.95 6.19 -19.05
C THR A 30 -2.02 7.13 -20.25
N THR A 31 -2.44 8.39 -20.06
CA THR A 31 -2.49 9.37 -21.15
C THR A 31 -1.09 9.66 -21.69
N LEU A 32 -0.09 9.81 -20.82
CA LEU A 32 1.30 10.01 -21.23
C LEU A 32 1.81 8.83 -22.07
N ALA A 33 1.53 7.59 -21.63
CA ALA A 33 1.91 6.39 -22.34
C ALA A 33 1.21 6.27 -23.71
N GLN A 34 -0.07 6.58 -23.80
CA GLN A 34 -0.83 6.58 -25.07
C GLN A 34 -0.29 7.59 -26.07
N LEU A 35 0.17 8.74 -25.59
CA LEU A 35 0.78 9.76 -26.43
C LEU A 35 2.23 9.44 -26.82
N HIS A 36 2.83 8.37 -26.26
CA HIS A 36 4.23 8.01 -26.43
C HIS A 36 5.18 9.18 -26.10
N LYS A 37 4.87 9.92 -25.03
CA LYS A 37 5.59 11.12 -24.58
C LYS A 37 6.22 10.92 -23.21
N HIS A 38 7.19 11.79 -22.88
CA HIS A 38 7.89 11.81 -21.60
C HIS A 38 7.79 13.18 -20.95
N VAL A 39 7.99 13.23 -19.63
CA VAL A 39 8.09 14.50 -18.89
C VAL A 39 9.31 15.28 -19.42
N GLY A 40 9.10 16.53 -19.72
CA GLY A 40 10.05 17.43 -20.39
C GLY A 40 9.80 17.64 -21.88
N GLU A 41 8.94 16.83 -22.51
CA GLU A 41 8.53 17.00 -23.89
C GLU A 41 7.30 17.93 -24.00
N THR A 42 6.96 18.29 -25.24
CA THR A 42 5.79 19.13 -25.52
C THR A 42 4.64 18.33 -26.12
N VAL A 43 3.42 18.73 -25.82
CA VAL A 43 2.20 18.21 -26.40
C VAL A 43 1.37 19.35 -26.96
N THR A 44 0.74 19.14 -28.11
CA THR A 44 -0.16 20.11 -28.72
C THR A 44 -1.59 19.84 -28.28
N PHE A 45 -2.19 20.82 -27.65
CA PHE A 45 -3.59 20.81 -27.24
C PHE A 45 -4.43 21.59 -28.24
N SER A 46 -5.45 20.97 -28.79
CA SER A 46 -6.39 21.60 -29.73
C SER A 46 -7.78 20.97 -29.59
N ASN A 47 -8.80 21.80 -29.68
CA ASN A 47 -10.19 21.37 -29.76
C ASN A 47 -10.73 21.33 -31.18
N GLY A 48 -9.86 21.50 -32.19
CA GLY A 48 -10.25 21.54 -33.60
C GLY A 48 -10.88 22.86 -34.06
N VAL A 49 -11.25 23.76 -33.15
CA VAL A 49 -11.90 25.05 -33.45
C VAL A 49 -10.99 26.23 -33.14
N SER A 50 -10.25 26.15 -32.03
CA SER A 50 -9.35 27.20 -31.58
C SER A 50 -7.92 26.97 -32.04
N LYS A 51 -7.08 28.01 -31.98
CA LYS A 51 -5.65 27.92 -32.26
C LYS A 51 -5.01 26.88 -31.31
N ALA A 52 -4.29 25.94 -31.87
CA ALA A 52 -3.58 24.91 -31.12
C ALA A 52 -2.56 25.55 -30.16
N SER A 53 -2.52 25.09 -28.93
CA SER A 53 -1.58 25.52 -27.90
C SER A 53 -0.55 24.41 -27.65
N THR A 54 0.73 24.76 -27.65
CA THR A 54 1.80 23.84 -27.31
C THR A 54 2.12 23.96 -25.82
N LEU A 55 2.04 22.86 -25.08
CA LEU A 55 2.23 22.79 -23.65
C LEU A 55 3.43 21.92 -23.31
N LEU A 56 4.20 22.31 -22.32
CA LEU A 56 5.30 21.54 -21.76
C LEU A 56 4.76 20.54 -20.73
N ILE A 57 5.07 19.26 -20.90
CA ILE A 57 4.74 18.20 -19.92
C ILE A 57 5.70 18.33 -18.75
N VAL A 58 5.21 18.70 -17.57
CA VAL A 58 6.03 18.95 -16.37
C VAL A 58 5.93 17.86 -15.32
N GLY A 59 4.95 17.00 -15.43
CA GLY A 59 4.78 15.89 -14.48
C GLY A 59 3.65 14.95 -14.85
N THR A 60 3.53 13.91 -14.07
CA THR A 60 2.41 12.98 -14.09
C THR A 60 1.69 12.98 -12.74
N ALA A 61 0.38 12.77 -12.77
CA ALA A 61 -0.45 12.77 -11.59
C ALA A 61 -1.52 11.67 -11.63
N THR A 62 -1.98 11.27 -10.46
CA THR A 62 -3.16 10.43 -10.32
C THR A 62 -4.40 11.28 -10.52
N MET A 63 -5.11 11.06 -11.61
CA MET A 63 -6.33 11.80 -11.91
C MET A 63 -7.51 11.27 -11.08
N PRO A 64 -8.44 12.14 -10.65
CA PRO A 64 -9.65 11.65 -9.98
C PRO A 64 -10.54 10.90 -10.97
N ALA A 65 -11.06 9.75 -10.55
CA ALA A 65 -12.10 9.02 -11.30
C ALA A 65 -13.42 9.79 -11.19
N ILE A 66 -13.78 10.52 -12.24
CA ILE A 66 -14.98 11.38 -12.29
C ILE A 66 -16.12 10.68 -13.02
N GLU A 67 -15.80 9.77 -13.97
CA GLU A 67 -16.76 9.01 -14.75
C GLU A 67 -16.43 7.52 -14.67
N ASP A 68 -17.49 6.68 -14.82
CA ASP A 68 -17.34 5.24 -14.93
C ASP A 68 -16.51 4.88 -16.17
N GLY A 69 -15.37 4.21 -15.96
CA GLY A 69 -14.49 3.72 -17.02
C GLY A 69 -13.22 4.55 -17.28
N LEU A 70 -13.07 5.73 -16.71
CA LEU A 70 -11.81 6.46 -16.75
C LEU A 70 -10.93 6.05 -15.55
N GLY A 71 -9.84 5.34 -15.82
CA GLY A 71 -8.84 4.97 -14.81
C GLY A 71 -8.13 6.20 -14.23
N MET A 72 -7.55 6.03 -13.05
CA MET A 72 -6.79 7.09 -12.35
C MET A 72 -5.58 7.62 -13.14
N GLY A 73 -5.12 6.88 -14.14
CA GLY A 73 -4.04 7.28 -15.04
C GLY A 73 -4.49 8.09 -16.25
N SER A 74 -5.80 8.31 -16.47
CA SER A 74 -6.32 8.96 -17.67
C SER A 74 -6.69 10.41 -17.40
N GLY A 75 -6.24 11.32 -18.27
CA GLY A 75 -6.60 12.73 -18.23
C GLY A 75 -5.41 13.69 -18.26
N ALA A 76 -5.73 14.98 -18.23
CA ALA A 76 -4.75 16.07 -18.23
C ALA A 76 -5.19 17.18 -17.27
N LEU A 77 -4.24 17.78 -16.60
CA LEU A 77 -4.39 18.98 -15.79
C LEU A 77 -3.69 20.14 -16.51
N VAL A 78 -4.44 21.15 -16.83
CA VAL A 78 -3.94 22.35 -17.53
C VAL A 78 -4.40 23.62 -16.79
N ALA A 79 -3.71 24.73 -17.02
CA ALA A 79 -4.10 26.00 -16.45
C ALA A 79 -5.47 26.46 -17.01
N THR A 80 -6.31 27.03 -16.16
CA THR A 80 -7.64 27.54 -16.54
C THR A 80 -7.56 28.56 -17.68
N SER A 81 -6.49 29.35 -17.74
CA SER A 81 -6.26 30.38 -18.78
C SER A 81 -6.06 29.81 -20.20
N ILE A 82 -5.78 28.50 -20.34
CA ILE A 82 -5.61 27.84 -21.65
C ILE A 82 -6.98 27.51 -22.28
N PHE A 83 -8.01 27.34 -21.46
CA PHE A 83 -9.34 27.13 -21.96
C PHE A 83 -9.95 28.46 -22.42
N PRO A 84 -10.15 28.67 -23.72
CA PRO A 84 -10.86 29.85 -24.17
C PRO A 84 -12.27 29.83 -23.58
N THR A 85 -12.76 30.99 -23.19
CA THR A 85 -14.12 31.19 -22.68
C THR A 85 -15.19 30.69 -23.64
N SER A 86 -14.90 30.61 -24.93
CA SER A 86 -15.75 30.03 -25.96
C SER A 86 -15.95 28.52 -25.83
N LEU A 87 -15.02 27.80 -25.15
CA LEU A 87 -15.20 26.37 -24.85
C LEU A 87 -16.04 26.14 -23.59
N LEU A 88 -16.09 27.13 -22.71
CA LEU A 88 -16.98 27.14 -21.54
C LEU A 88 -18.42 27.54 -21.93
N ASN A 89 -18.59 28.17 -23.09
CA ASN A 89 -19.88 28.52 -23.71
C ASN A 89 -20.16 27.57 -24.89
N LEU A 90 -20.27 26.26 -24.60
CA LEU A 90 -20.83 25.34 -25.58
C LEU A 90 -22.29 25.75 -25.80
N GLN A 91 -22.63 26.17 -27.02
CA GLN A 91 -24.01 26.56 -27.39
C GLN A 91 -25.04 25.44 -27.15
N ASP A 92 -24.54 24.21 -27.03
CA ASP A 92 -25.35 23.00 -26.74
C ASP A 92 -25.21 22.53 -25.27
N ALA A 93 -24.40 23.20 -24.45
CA ALA A 93 -24.32 22.90 -23.01
C ALA A 93 -25.29 23.80 -22.27
N PRO A 94 -26.27 23.28 -21.56
CA PRO A 94 -27.31 24.07 -20.90
C PRO A 94 -26.78 25.04 -19.84
N ILE A 95 -25.47 24.98 -19.47
CA ILE A 95 -24.94 25.81 -18.38
C ILE A 95 -23.47 26.15 -18.62
N PRO A 96 -23.09 27.44 -18.67
CA PRO A 96 -21.71 27.87 -18.67
C PRO A 96 -21.09 27.69 -17.27
N GLY A 97 -20.10 26.82 -17.15
CA GLY A 97 -19.41 26.63 -15.87
C GLY A 97 -18.64 25.29 -15.78
N PRO A 98 -17.95 25.05 -14.66
CA PRO A 98 -17.28 23.78 -14.42
C PRO A 98 -18.31 22.67 -14.19
N ASN A 99 -18.17 21.55 -14.90
CA ASN A 99 -19.05 20.40 -14.75
C ASN A 99 -18.88 19.70 -13.40
N VAL A 100 -17.68 19.77 -12.82
CA VAL A 100 -17.32 19.14 -11.54
C VAL A 100 -16.40 20.06 -10.75
N ILE A 101 -16.68 20.20 -9.46
CA ILE A 101 -15.83 20.93 -8.51
C ILE A 101 -15.26 19.94 -7.51
N LEU A 102 -13.93 19.82 -7.45
CA LEU A 102 -13.24 18.98 -6.49
C LEU A 102 -12.97 19.77 -5.19
N ILE A 103 -13.42 19.23 -4.08
CA ILE A 103 -13.30 19.86 -2.77
C ILE A 103 -12.45 18.97 -1.87
N ARG A 104 -11.43 19.56 -1.25
CA ARG A 104 -10.62 18.93 -0.21
C ARG A 104 -10.96 19.54 1.15
N THR A 105 -11.31 18.70 2.10
CA THR A 105 -11.49 19.13 3.49
C THR A 105 -10.16 19.46 4.15
N ARG A 106 -10.16 20.44 5.06
CA ARG A 106 -8.97 20.77 5.85
C ARG A 106 -8.63 19.63 6.82
N PRO A 107 -7.35 19.44 7.14
CA PRO A 107 -6.96 18.51 8.21
C PRO A 107 -7.69 18.84 9.52
N GLY A 108 -8.17 17.81 10.21
CA GLY A 108 -8.90 17.93 11.48
C GLY A 108 -10.41 18.18 11.36
N VAL A 109 -10.94 18.41 10.17
CA VAL A 109 -12.40 18.49 9.97
C VAL A 109 -12.97 17.08 9.85
N ASN A 110 -14.05 16.82 10.60
CA ASN A 110 -14.75 15.54 10.49
C ASN A 110 -15.37 15.41 9.08
N PRO A 111 -15.05 14.36 8.32
CA PRO A 111 -15.53 14.18 6.95
C PRO A 111 -17.07 14.17 6.85
N THR A 112 -17.75 13.64 7.87
CA THR A 112 -19.22 13.57 7.90
C THR A 112 -19.86 14.95 8.03
N ASP A 113 -19.27 15.83 8.84
CA ASP A 113 -19.80 17.19 9.04
C ASP A 113 -19.51 18.08 7.83
N ALA A 114 -18.33 17.91 7.23
CA ALA A 114 -18.01 18.56 5.95
C ALA A 114 -19.01 18.16 4.85
N TYR A 115 -19.30 16.86 4.74
CA TYR A 115 -20.27 16.37 3.77
C TYR A 115 -21.67 16.93 3.99
N ARG A 116 -22.17 16.96 5.23
CA ARG A 116 -23.47 17.58 5.55
C ARG A 116 -23.54 19.05 5.19
N SER A 117 -22.43 19.79 5.43
CA SER A 117 -22.34 21.19 5.06
C SER A 117 -22.41 21.41 3.56
N LEU A 118 -21.69 20.58 2.79
CA LEU A 118 -21.73 20.59 1.33
C LEU A 118 -23.12 20.23 0.79
N GLU A 119 -23.76 19.24 1.37
CA GLU A 119 -25.10 18.82 0.98
C GLU A 119 -26.16 19.91 1.28
N LYS A 120 -25.96 20.69 2.36
CA LYS A 120 -26.80 21.86 2.64
C LYS A 120 -26.63 22.92 1.56
N VAL A 121 -25.40 23.30 1.22
CA VAL A 121 -25.09 24.26 0.14
C VAL A 121 -25.66 23.76 -1.20
N ASN A 122 -25.51 22.48 -1.50
CA ASN A 122 -26.05 21.88 -2.72
C ASN A 122 -27.59 21.97 -2.77
N ARG A 123 -28.28 21.78 -1.65
CA ARG A 123 -29.73 21.95 -1.57
C ARG A 123 -30.13 23.42 -1.78
N GLU A 124 -29.38 24.37 -1.20
CA GLU A 124 -29.64 25.79 -1.38
C GLU A 124 -29.47 26.21 -2.85
N ILE A 125 -28.41 25.73 -3.53
CA ILE A 125 -28.19 25.95 -4.95
C ILE A 125 -29.29 25.31 -5.79
N ASN A 126 -29.73 24.10 -5.44
CA ASN A 126 -30.76 23.36 -6.18
C ASN A 126 -32.19 23.85 -5.87
N ALA A 127 -32.41 24.65 -4.81
CA ALA A 127 -33.70 25.26 -4.48
C ALA A 127 -34.03 26.47 -5.35
N VAL A 128 -33.08 27.04 -6.08
CA VAL A 128 -33.35 28.12 -7.03
C VAL A 128 -34.11 27.53 -8.22
N PRO A 129 -35.29 28.09 -8.60
CA PRO A 129 -36.06 27.61 -9.73
C PRO A 129 -35.19 27.61 -10.97
N LYS A 130 -35.09 26.43 -11.61
CA LYS A 130 -34.24 26.22 -12.78
C LYS A 130 -35.14 26.02 -13.97
N ASP A 131 -35.09 26.92 -14.88
CA ASP A 131 -35.62 26.71 -16.24
C ASP A 131 -34.74 25.75 -17.02
N GLU A 132 -33.52 25.40 -16.52
CA GLU A 132 -32.58 24.52 -17.19
C GLU A 132 -31.77 23.71 -16.14
N GLY A 133 -32.05 22.50 -16.04
CA GLY A 133 -31.47 21.27 -15.50
C GLY A 133 -30.11 21.27 -14.78
N LEU A 134 -29.85 22.07 -13.75
CA LEU A 134 -28.71 21.88 -12.84
C LEU A 134 -29.03 20.91 -11.71
N ALA A 135 -29.14 19.64 -12.02
CA ALA A 135 -29.16 18.61 -10.99
C ALA A 135 -27.73 18.23 -10.59
N GLY A 136 -27.05 19.13 -9.87
CA GLY A 136 -25.77 18.82 -9.27
C GLY A 136 -25.96 18.04 -7.96
N GLY A 137 -25.22 16.98 -7.73
CA GLY A 137 -25.17 16.23 -6.49
C GLY A 137 -23.81 16.33 -5.82
N VAL A 138 -23.78 16.29 -4.48
CA VAL A 138 -22.52 16.08 -3.77
C VAL A 138 -22.18 14.60 -3.81
N VAL A 139 -21.18 14.24 -4.57
CA VAL A 139 -20.71 12.86 -4.68
C VAL A 139 -19.45 12.69 -3.84
N LYS A 140 -19.44 11.66 -3.00
CA LYS A 140 -18.19 11.27 -2.32
C LYS A 140 -17.25 10.71 -3.38
N VAL A 141 -15.98 11.07 -3.30
CA VAL A 141 -14.96 10.43 -4.13
C VAL A 141 -15.06 8.93 -3.90
N LEU A 142 -15.47 8.21 -4.93
CA LEU A 142 -15.50 6.76 -4.90
C LEU A 142 -14.05 6.27 -4.87
N ARG A 143 -13.79 5.32 -3.99
CA ARG A 143 -12.50 4.62 -4.06
C ARG A 143 -12.48 3.85 -5.37
N PRO A 144 -11.38 3.91 -6.14
CA PRO A 144 -11.26 3.13 -7.36
C PRO A 144 -11.59 1.66 -7.13
N VAL A 145 -12.21 1.03 -8.10
CA VAL A 145 -12.64 -0.37 -8.03
C VAL A 145 -11.48 -1.30 -7.70
N GLU A 146 -10.28 -0.97 -8.18
CA GLU A 146 -9.04 -1.68 -7.92
C GLU A 146 -8.71 -1.68 -6.40
N ILE A 147 -8.87 -0.53 -5.72
CA ILE A 147 -8.65 -0.40 -4.27
C ILE A 147 -9.75 -1.12 -3.49
N VAL A 148 -11.00 -1.06 -3.95
CA VAL A 148 -12.13 -1.74 -3.31
C VAL A 148 -11.97 -3.25 -3.44
N ASN A 149 -11.61 -3.76 -4.61
CA ASN A 149 -11.33 -5.18 -4.85
C ASN A 149 -10.14 -5.67 -4.02
N PHE A 150 -9.08 -4.88 -3.91
CA PHE A 150 -7.95 -5.21 -3.04
C PHE A 150 -8.37 -5.30 -1.57
N HIS A 151 -9.25 -4.43 -1.12
CA HIS A 151 -9.78 -4.48 0.25
C HIS A 151 -10.65 -5.72 0.48
N SER A 152 -11.44 -6.16 -0.51
CA SER A 152 -12.22 -7.40 -0.43
C SER A 152 -11.33 -8.66 -0.47
N MET A 153 -10.15 -8.58 -1.09
CA MET A 153 -9.12 -9.63 -1.07
C MET A 153 -8.24 -9.60 0.19
N GLY A 154 -8.50 -8.72 1.14
CA GLY A 154 -7.65 -8.47 2.32
C GLY A 154 -7.41 -9.69 3.22
N THR A 155 -8.25 -10.73 3.14
CA THR A 155 -8.05 -12.01 3.82
C THR A 155 -7.01 -12.91 3.15
N THR A 156 -6.81 -12.80 1.84
CA THR A 156 -5.88 -13.66 1.08
C THR A 156 -4.42 -13.51 1.53
N PRO A 157 -3.84 -12.30 1.66
CA PRO A 157 -2.49 -12.14 2.20
C PRO A 157 -2.35 -12.66 3.64
N THR A 158 -3.40 -12.52 4.45
CA THR A 158 -3.42 -12.99 5.84
C THR A 158 -3.40 -14.52 5.90
N ILE A 159 -4.20 -15.20 5.09
CA ILE A 159 -4.21 -16.66 4.98
C ILE A 159 -2.84 -17.16 4.50
N PHE A 160 -2.30 -16.54 3.45
CA PHE A 160 -1.02 -16.94 2.88
C PHE A 160 0.13 -16.75 3.87
N SER A 161 0.21 -15.60 4.55
CA SER A 161 1.21 -15.35 5.59
C SER A 161 1.07 -16.32 6.78
N THR A 162 -0.15 -16.67 7.17
CA THR A 162 -0.41 -17.64 8.22
C THR A 162 0.08 -19.04 7.81
N CYS A 163 -0.20 -19.47 6.58
CA CYS A 163 0.30 -20.76 6.06
C CYS A 163 1.83 -20.80 6.02
N LEU A 164 2.48 -19.71 5.58
CA LEU A 164 3.94 -19.60 5.58
C LEU A 164 4.51 -19.65 7.00
N ALA A 165 3.89 -18.96 7.96
CA ALA A 165 4.30 -18.98 9.36
C ALA A 165 4.18 -20.39 9.96
N LEU A 166 3.08 -21.09 9.71
CA LEU A 166 2.90 -22.49 10.14
C LEU A 166 3.95 -23.42 9.53
N GLY A 167 4.25 -23.26 8.23
CA GLY A 167 5.31 -24.00 7.55
C GLY A 167 6.68 -23.75 8.18
N ALA A 168 7.02 -22.49 8.48
CA ALA A 168 8.26 -22.12 9.15
C ALA A 168 8.36 -22.72 10.58
N ILE A 169 7.27 -22.69 11.35
CA ILE A 169 7.16 -23.31 12.68
C ILE A 169 7.41 -24.81 12.59
N ALA A 170 6.76 -25.50 11.65
CA ALA A 170 6.95 -26.93 11.43
C ALA A 170 8.40 -27.27 11.04
N ALA A 171 8.98 -26.49 10.11
CA ALA A 171 10.38 -26.66 9.69
C ALA A 171 11.36 -26.50 10.87
N LEU A 172 11.16 -25.46 11.71
CA LEU A 172 11.96 -25.25 12.92
C LEU A 172 11.82 -26.43 13.89
N GLY A 173 10.59 -26.92 14.12
CA GLY A 173 10.33 -28.06 14.99
C GLY A 173 11.02 -29.34 14.51
N ILE A 174 10.95 -29.64 13.21
CA ILE A 174 11.62 -30.78 12.59
C ILE A 174 13.14 -30.65 12.72
N THR A 175 13.70 -29.47 12.43
CA THR A 175 15.14 -29.21 12.49
C THR A 175 15.68 -29.37 13.91
N LEU A 176 15.00 -28.78 14.91
CA LEU A 176 15.37 -28.93 16.33
C LEU A 176 15.21 -30.39 16.78
N GLY A 177 14.14 -31.08 16.40
CA GLY A 177 13.93 -32.48 16.70
C GLY A 177 15.02 -33.38 16.11
N ALA A 178 15.41 -33.16 14.85
CA ALA A 178 16.50 -33.85 14.19
C ALA A 178 17.85 -33.60 14.88
N SER A 179 18.13 -32.33 15.26
CA SER A 179 19.32 -31.94 16.00
C SER A 179 19.43 -32.69 17.33
N VAL A 180 18.33 -32.71 18.10
CA VAL A 180 18.27 -33.45 19.37
C VAL A 180 18.49 -34.95 19.17
N ARG A 181 17.90 -35.55 18.12
CA ARG A 181 18.08 -36.98 17.80
C ARG A 181 19.53 -37.31 17.45
N ARG A 182 20.18 -36.45 16.64
CA ARG A 182 21.60 -36.66 16.25
C ARG A 182 22.54 -36.55 17.43
N ARG A 183 22.24 -35.69 18.41
CA ARG A 183 23.08 -35.45 19.60
C ARG A 183 22.65 -36.24 20.85
N ARG A 184 21.83 -37.28 20.70
CA ARG A 184 21.32 -38.05 21.83
C ARG A 184 22.43 -38.61 22.75
N ARG A 185 23.53 -39.09 22.17
CA ARG A 185 24.68 -39.61 22.93
C ARG A 185 25.37 -38.48 23.72
N ASP A 186 25.62 -37.33 23.09
CA ASP A 186 26.25 -36.19 23.76
C ASP A 186 25.39 -35.67 24.93
N LEU A 187 24.06 -35.63 24.72
CA LEU A 187 23.10 -35.24 25.76
C LEU A 187 23.06 -36.27 26.92
N ALA A 188 23.19 -37.56 26.62
CA ALA A 188 23.26 -38.63 27.63
C ALA A 188 24.56 -38.54 28.42
N LEU A 189 25.71 -38.25 27.78
CA LEU A 189 27.02 -38.02 28.46
C LEU A 189 26.96 -36.82 29.37
N LEU A 190 26.40 -35.67 28.91
CA LEU A 190 26.22 -34.48 29.74
C LEU A 190 25.37 -34.78 30.97
N LYS A 191 24.30 -35.62 30.83
CA LYS A 191 23.48 -36.04 31.96
C LYS A 191 24.21 -36.95 32.92
N ALA A 192 25.08 -37.86 32.42
CA ALA A 192 25.95 -38.67 33.25
C ALA A 192 27.01 -37.84 34.04
N LEU A 193 27.42 -36.71 33.49
CA LEU A 193 28.30 -35.71 34.14
C LEU A 193 27.56 -34.82 35.17
N GLY A 194 26.25 -35.08 35.41
CA GLY A 194 25.49 -34.37 36.45
C GLY A 194 24.67 -33.15 35.95
N PHE A 195 24.56 -32.92 34.65
CA PHE A 195 23.69 -31.88 34.13
C PHE A 195 22.22 -32.15 34.42
N THR A 196 21.51 -31.13 34.92
CA THR A 196 20.10 -31.25 35.24
C THR A 196 19.24 -31.18 33.98
N GLN A 197 18.02 -31.72 34.05
CA GLN A 197 17.06 -31.68 32.95
C GLN A 197 16.74 -30.26 32.50
N ARG A 198 16.73 -29.27 33.45
CA ARG A 198 16.50 -27.85 33.17
C ARG A 198 17.64 -27.26 32.35
N GLN A 199 18.88 -27.58 32.66
CA GLN A 199 20.06 -27.11 31.93
C GLN A 199 20.07 -27.64 30.47
N LEU A 200 19.72 -28.90 30.26
CA LEU A 200 19.58 -29.48 28.92
C LEU A 200 18.46 -28.77 28.12
N ALA A 201 17.30 -28.60 28.75
CA ALA A 201 16.18 -27.91 28.10
C ALA A 201 16.50 -26.42 27.77
N SER A 202 17.23 -25.73 28.68
CA SER A 202 17.65 -24.35 28.45
C SER A 202 18.65 -24.23 27.30
N ALA A 203 19.55 -25.19 27.13
CA ALA A 203 20.49 -25.21 26.01
C ALA A 203 19.75 -25.32 24.64
N ILE A 204 18.71 -26.15 24.58
CA ILE A 204 17.87 -26.28 23.37
C ILE A 204 17.04 -24.99 23.13
N ALA A 205 16.49 -24.40 24.20
CA ALA A 205 15.78 -23.13 24.11
C ALA A 205 16.70 -22.00 23.65
N TRP A 206 17.93 -21.95 24.14
CA TRP A 206 18.92 -20.98 23.69
C TRP A 206 19.29 -21.14 22.23
N GLN A 207 19.45 -22.40 21.75
CA GLN A 207 19.68 -22.68 20.34
C GLN A 207 18.52 -22.19 19.47
N ALA A 208 17.27 -22.40 19.90
CA ALA A 208 16.10 -21.91 19.20
C ALA A 208 16.03 -20.39 19.18
N THR A 209 16.36 -19.75 20.32
CA THR A 209 16.41 -18.27 20.42
C THR A 209 17.46 -17.70 19.47
N VAL A 210 18.67 -18.23 19.44
CA VAL A 210 19.72 -17.77 18.52
C VAL A 210 19.29 -17.92 17.07
N ALA A 211 18.72 -19.06 16.69
CA ALA A 211 18.22 -19.28 15.35
C ALA A 211 17.09 -18.29 14.98
N ALA A 212 16.16 -18.04 15.90
CA ALA A 212 15.07 -17.08 15.70
C ALA A 212 15.58 -15.64 15.58
N VAL A 213 16.55 -15.25 16.42
CA VAL A 213 17.14 -13.90 16.37
C VAL A 213 17.90 -13.69 15.06
N VAL A 214 18.73 -14.64 14.64
CA VAL A 214 19.45 -14.56 13.36
C VAL A 214 18.47 -14.50 12.20
N GLY A 215 17.43 -15.35 12.22
CA GLY A 215 16.36 -15.34 11.22
C GLY A 215 15.59 -14.01 11.18
N ALA A 216 15.29 -13.43 12.33
CA ALA A 216 14.59 -12.13 12.43
C ALA A 216 15.48 -10.96 11.95
N VAL A 217 16.75 -10.94 12.35
CA VAL A 217 17.70 -9.86 11.95
C VAL A 217 17.93 -9.82 10.45
N ILE A 218 17.90 -10.97 9.78
CA ILE A 218 18.05 -11.04 8.32
C ILE A 218 16.69 -10.93 7.63
N GLY A 219 15.70 -11.67 8.11
CA GLY A 219 14.40 -11.81 7.46
C GLY A 219 13.55 -10.55 7.52
N ILE A 220 13.57 -9.79 8.63
CA ILE A 220 12.78 -8.58 8.76
C ILE A 220 13.25 -7.49 7.77
N PRO A 221 14.54 -7.10 7.71
CA PRO A 221 14.99 -6.11 6.73
C PRO A 221 14.75 -6.55 5.28
N LEU A 222 15.03 -7.81 4.97
CA LEU A 222 14.79 -8.37 3.64
C LEU A 222 13.30 -8.34 3.27
N GLY A 223 12.43 -8.70 4.21
CA GLY A 223 10.98 -8.65 4.04
C GLY A 223 10.45 -7.23 3.82
N ILE A 224 11.00 -6.25 4.54
CA ILE A 224 10.66 -4.82 4.35
C ILE A 224 11.07 -4.35 2.95
N VAL A 225 12.29 -4.65 2.51
CA VAL A 225 12.78 -4.22 1.19
C VAL A 225 11.93 -4.86 0.08
N ILE A 226 11.77 -6.18 0.10
CA ILE A 226 10.99 -6.89 -0.92
C ILE A 226 9.53 -6.43 -0.90
N GLY A 227 8.92 -6.34 0.27
CA GLY A 227 7.52 -5.90 0.41
C GLY A 227 7.30 -4.49 -0.11
N ARG A 228 8.25 -3.58 0.13
CA ARG A 228 8.21 -2.20 -0.38
C ARG A 228 8.32 -2.16 -1.91
N GLU A 229 9.27 -2.90 -2.49
CA GLU A 229 9.44 -2.94 -3.95
C GLU A 229 8.21 -3.54 -4.65
N LEU A 230 7.67 -4.64 -4.12
CA LEU A 230 6.44 -5.23 -4.63
C LEU A 230 5.24 -4.28 -4.53
N TRP A 231 5.14 -3.53 -3.43
CA TRP A 231 4.10 -2.51 -3.27
C TRP A 231 4.24 -1.37 -4.27
N ILE A 232 5.46 -0.86 -4.48
CA ILE A 232 5.73 0.19 -5.46
C ILE A 232 5.38 -0.29 -6.88
N LEU A 233 5.77 -1.51 -7.22
CA LEU A 233 5.45 -2.12 -8.51
C LEU A 233 3.93 -2.24 -8.71
N PHE A 234 3.22 -2.74 -7.71
CA PHE A 234 1.77 -2.84 -7.71
C PHE A 234 1.08 -1.46 -7.82
N ALA A 235 1.49 -0.49 -6.98
CA ALA A 235 0.91 0.84 -6.99
C ALA A 235 1.09 1.54 -8.35
N ARG A 236 2.25 1.35 -8.98
CA ARG A 236 2.50 1.87 -10.34
C ARG A 236 1.63 1.19 -11.41
N SER A 237 1.32 -0.09 -11.24
CA SER A 237 0.47 -0.81 -12.22
C SER A 237 -0.99 -0.35 -12.21
N ILE A 238 -1.44 0.29 -11.13
CA ILE A 238 -2.79 0.87 -10.98
C ILE A 238 -2.77 2.41 -10.99
N ASP A 239 -1.65 3.02 -11.40
CA ASP A 239 -1.48 4.49 -11.45
C ASP A 239 -1.77 5.21 -10.13
N ALA A 240 -1.55 4.53 -9.00
CA ALA A 240 -1.68 5.08 -7.66
C ALA A 240 -0.33 5.58 -7.13
N VAL A 241 -0.37 6.61 -6.27
CA VAL A 241 0.83 7.08 -5.57
C VAL A 241 1.29 6.01 -4.57
N PRO A 242 2.53 5.51 -4.69
CA PRO A 242 3.05 4.50 -3.79
C PRO A 242 3.38 5.10 -2.41
N ASP A 243 2.40 5.16 -1.51
CA ASP A 243 2.63 5.52 -0.10
C ASP A 243 2.78 4.24 0.73
N ALA A 244 4.03 3.86 0.97
CA ALA A 244 4.37 2.68 1.77
C ALA A 244 4.68 3.12 3.21
N SER A 245 3.67 3.18 4.07
CA SER A 245 3.88 3.38 5.50
C SER A 245 4.37 2.08 6.14
N ILE A 246 5.49 2.14 6.87
CA ILE A 246 6.05 0.99 7.57
C ILE A 246 5.54 0.99 9.02
N PRO A 247 4.68 0.05 9.42
CA PRO A 247 4.15 -0.01 10.77
C PRO A 247 5.18 -0.63 11.73
N LEU A 248 6.07 0.20 12.28
CA LEU A 248 7.16 -0.24 13.19
C LEU A 248 6.66 -1.09 14.36
N LEU A 249 5.49 -0.75 14.91
CA LEU A 249 4.90 -1.52 16.02
C LEU A 249 4.57 -2.96 15.60
N SER A 250 4.00 -3.15 14.41
CA SER A 250 3.69 -4.49 13.87
C SER A 250 4.96 -5.30 13.64
N ILE A 251 6.03 -4.67 13.15
CA ILE A 251 7.33 -5.33 12.95
C ILE A 251 7.91 -5.79 14.29
N LEU A 252 7.84 -4.94 15.32
CA LEU A 252 8.27 -5.30 16.65
C LEU A 252 7.49 -6.50 17.19
N PHE A 253 6.16 -6.51 17.04
CA PHE A 253 5.32 -7.65 17.45
C PHE A 253 5.67 -8.94 16.71
N VAL A 254 5.94 -8.86 15.41
CA VAL A 254 6.38 -10.02 14.61
C VAL A 254 7.73 -10.52 15.11
N GLY A 255 8.70 -9.64 15.36
CA GLY A 255 10.02 -10.02 15.87
C GLY A 255 9.96 -10.70 17.24
N VAL A 256 9.26 -10.10 18.20
CA VAL A 256 9.06 -10.68 19.54
C VAL A 256 8.26 -11.97 19.45
N GLY A 257 7.18 -12.00 18.65
CA GLY A 257 6.37 -13.19 18.43
C GLY A 257 7.19 -14.35 17.88
N THR A 258 8.06 -14.12 16.93
CA THR A 258 8.96 -15.14 16.36
C THR A 258 9.83 -15.79 17.44
N ILE A 259 10.43 -15.00 18.34
CA ILE A 259 11.26 -15.50 19.44
C ILE A 259 10.41 -16.34 20.42
N VAL A 260 9.23 -15.84 20.79
CA VAL A 260 8.32 -16.56 21.70
C VAL A 260 7.87 -17.88 21.09
N PHE A 261 7.43 -17.88 19.85
CA PHE A 261 7.01 -19.11 19.16
C PHE A 261 8.17 -20.11 18.97
N ALA A 262 9.37 -19.63 18.63
CA ALA A 262 10.55 -20.50 18.53
C ALA A 262 10.83 -21.22 19.85
N ASN A 263 10.71 -20.55 20.98
CA ASN A 263 10.90 -21.14 22.30
C ASN A 263 9.76 -22.11 22.68
N LEU A 264 8.51 -21.80 22.32
CA LEU A 264 7.39 -22.73 22.50
C LEU A 264 7.60 -24.03 21.72
N VAL A 265 8.00 -23.92 20.46
CA VAL A 265 8.29 -25.08 19.60
C VAL A 265 9.48 -25.88 20.15
N ALA A 266 10.52 -25.20 20.63
CA ALA A 266 11.69 -25.82 21.25
C ALA A 266 11.38 -26.55 22.57
N ALA A 267 10.30 -26.18 23.26
CA ALA A 267 9.91 -26.80 24.51
C ALA A 267 9.55 -28.30 24.33
N ILE A 268 9.01 -28.71 23.17
CA ILE A 268 8.66 -30.12 22.88
C ILE A 268 9.91 -30.97 22.78
N PRO A 269 10.88 -30.74 21.85
CA PRO A 269 12.10 -31.53 21.78
C PRO A 269 12.97 -31.38 23.04
N GLY A 270 12.94 -30.19 23.70
CA GLY A 270 13.61 -29.97 24.96
C GLY A 270 13.12 -30.90 26.09
N ARG A 271 11.80 -31.09 26.20
CA ARG A 271 11.21 -32.02 27.18
C ARG A 271 11.52 -33.48 26.83
N ILE A 272 11.52 -33.86 25.55
CA ILE A 272 11.89 -35.17 25.10
C ILE A 272 13.35 -35.50 25.42
N ALA A 273 14.27 -34.56 25.13
CA ALA A 273 15.69 -34.68 25.44
C ALA A 273 15.92 -34.82 26.95
N ALA A 274 15.24 -34.02 27.75
CA ALA A 274 15.35 -34.06 29.20
C ALA A 274 14.87 -35.37 29.85
N ARG A 275 13.87 -36.04 29.23
CA ARG A 275 13.28 -37.30 29.72
C ARG A 275 14.00 -38.55 29.21
N THR A 276 14.95 -38.46 28.28
CA THR A 276 15.69 -39.61 27.77
C THR A 276 16.47 -40.31 28.90
N SER A 277 16.23 -41.60 29.12
CA SER A 277 16.94 -42.37 30.15
C SER A 277 18.36 -42.69 29.65
N THR A 278 19.38 -42.30 30.44
CA THR A 278 20.79 -42.59 30.17
C THR A 278 21.09 -44.11 30.09
N ALA A 279 20.41 -44.90 30.92
CA ALA A 279 20.58 -46.35 30.97
C ALA A 279 20.21 -47.06 29.67
N LEU A 280 19.17 -46.61 28.95
CA LEU A 280 18.73 -47.22 27.70
C LEU A 280 19.65 -46.91 26.53
N VAL A 281 20.23 -45.70 26.49
CA VAL A 281 21.10 -45.25 25.39
C VAL A 281 22.50 -45.85 25.47
N LEU A 282 22.97 -46.17 26.69
CA LEU A 282 24.29 -46.78 26.93
C LEU A 282 24.22 -48.32 26.84
N ARG A 283 23.03 -48.96 26.87
CA ARG A 283 22.84 -50.39 26.83
C ARG A 283 22.64 -50.94 25.40
N THR A 284 22.54 -50.09 24.38
CA THR A 284 22.36 -50.49 22.96
C THR A 284 23.69 -50.66 22.22
N GLU A 285 24.75 -50.97 22.92
CA GLU A 285 25.97 -51.62 22.51
C GLU A 285 25.97 -53.00 23.16
#